data_8f32aeed1949666442f04e22d017f8c4
#
_entry.id   8f32aeed1949666442f04e22d017f8c4
#
_cell.length_a   1.000
_cell.length_b   1.000
_cell.length_c   1.000
_cell.angle_alpha   90.00
_cell.angle_beta   90.00
_cell.angle_gamma   90.00
#
_symmetry.space_group_name_H-M   'P 1'
#
loop_
_entity.id
_entity.type
_entity.pdbx_description
1 polymer ?
#
loop_
_entity_poly.entity_id
_entity_poly.type
_entity_poly.pdbx_seq_one_letter_code
_entity_poly.pdbx_strand_id
1 'polypeptide(L)'
;MNEPVITRENAIANLLQTLREDGIHDEDVLAAVAEVPRETFVAEPFISRAWENVALPISKGQTISQPYIVALMTQALELNDRMKVLEVGTGSGYQAAILAKLARRVYTLERHKPLLRTAEEKFRELGLHTISTLHADGGLGWKAQAPFDRIIVTAAAQDVPPVLVDQLAVGGIMVVPVGEVSHTQLLLRVTRTPSGVDVTELMPVRFVPMLPGTEEF
;
A
#
# COMPACT_ATOMS: atom_id res chain seq x y z
N MET A 1 -18.12 -35.19 -6.85
CA MET A 1 -18.31 -34.50 -5.57
C MET A 1 -18.13 -33.02 -5.89
N ASN A 2 -19.18 -32.21 -5.75
CA ASN A 2 -19.04 -30.77 -5.94
C ASN A 2 -18.22 -30.24 -4.77
N GLU A 3 -17.07 -29.60 -5.04
CA GLU A 3 -16.38 -28.81 -4.02
C GLU A 3 -17.36 -27.75 -3.48
N PRO A 4 -17.40 -27.51 -2.17
CA PRO A 4 -18.26 -26.47 -1.62
C PRO A 4 -17.86 -25.13 -2.22
N VAL A 5 -18.83 -24.46 -2.83
CA VAL A 5 -18.64 -23.07 -3.31
C VAL A 5 -18.31 -22.21 -2.07
N ILE A 6 -17.05 -21.78 -1.96
CA ILE A 6 -16.64 -20.88 -0.87
C ILE A 6 -17.36 -19.55 -1.14
N THR A 7 -18.24 -19.15 -0.22
CA THR A 7 -18.87 -17.83 -0.30
C THR A 7 -17.85 -16.72 -0.08
N ARG A 8 -18.15 -15.51 -0.55
CA ARG A 8 -17.30 -14.33 -0.32
C ARG A 8 -17.02 -14.11 1.17
N GLU A 9 -18.02 -14.24 2.00
CA GLU A 9 -17.92 -14.08 3.47
C GLU A 9 -16.95 -15.11 4.08
N ASN A 10 -17.04 -16.37 3.64
CA ASN A 10 -16.12 -17.42 4.12
C ASN A 10 -14.69 -17.18 3.64
N ALA A 11 -14.49 -16.70 2.41
CA ALA A 11 -13.17 -16.38 1.90
C ALA A 11 -12.52 -15.23 2.69
N ILE A 12 -13.29 -14.18 3.01
CA ILE A 12 -12.84 -13.08 3.86
C ILE A 12 -12.51 -13.60 5.28
N ALA A 13 -13.39 -14.37 5.90
CA ALA A 13 -13.17 -14.90 7.24
C ALA A 13 -11.88 -15.75 7.33
N ASN A 14 -11.66 -16.61 6.35
CA ASN A 14 -10.45 -17.42 6.25
C ASN A 14 -9.19 -16.56 6.09
N LEU A 15 -9.25 -15.53 5.23
CA LEU A 15 -8.15 -14.59 5.07
C LEU A 15 -7.83 -13.88 6.39
N LEU A 16 -8.84 -13.32 7.08
CA LEU A 16 -8.63 -12.62 8.35
C LEU A 16 -8.05 -13.54 9.43
N GLN A 17 -8.47 -14.79 9.48
CA GLN A 17 -7.87 -15.79 10.38
C GLN A 17 -6.39 -15.97 10.05
N THR A 18 -6.05 -16.20 8.78
CA THR A 18 -4.65 -16.33 8.34
C THR A 18 -3.82 -15.10 8.71
N LEU A 19 -4.36 -13.89 8.48
CA LEU A 19 -3.65 -12.65 8.84
C LEU A 19 -3.36 -12.54 10.34
N ARG A 20 -4.32 -12.95 11.21
CA ARG A 20 -4.10 -12.98 12.67
C ARG A 20 -3.04 -14.02 13.07
N GLU A 21 -3.09 -15.20 12.49
CA GLU A 21 -2.09 -16.25 12.72
C GLU A 21 -0.68 -15.82 12.28
N ASP A 22 -0.59 -15.02 11.22
CA ASP A 22 0.65 -14.45 10.69
C ASP A 22 1.11 -13.17 11.45
N GLY A 23 0.40 -12.73 12.50
CA GLY A 23 0.85 -11.65 13.40
C GLY A 23 0.23 -10.28 13.12
N ILE A 24 -0.87 -10.20 12.38
CA ILE A 24 -1.66 -8.95 12.29
C ILE A 24 -2.61 -8.89 13.49
N HIS A 25 -2.39 -7.89 14.37
CA HIS A 25 -3.13 -7.74 15.62
C HIS A 25 -3.96 -6.46 15.66
N ASP A 26 -3.76 -5.55 14.73
CA ASP A 26 -4.51 -4.29 14.61
C ASP A 26 -5.91 -4.59 14.04
N GLU A 27 -6.93 -4.55 14.91
CA GLU A 27 -8.32 -4.86 14.53
C GLU A 27 -8.90 -3.84 13.55
N ASP A 28 -8.47 -2.57 13.57
CA ASP A 28 -8.90 -1.56 12.62
C ASP A 28 -8.34 -1.87 11.21
N VAL A 29 -7.10 -2.34 11.14
CA VAL A 29 -6.49 -2.83 9.89
C VAL A 29 -7.24 -4.06 9.36
N LEU A 30 -7.53 -5.04 10.21
CA LEU A 30 -8.29 -6.23 9.83
C LEU A 30 -9.70 -5.89 9.35
N ALA A 31 -10.38 -4.96 10.03
CA ALA A 31 -11.69 -4.45 9.62
C ALA A 31 -11.63 -3.75 8.26
N ALA A 32 -10.62 -2.91 8.01
CA ALA A 32 -10.41 -2.24 6.73
C ALA A 32 -10.17 -3.25 5.59
N VAL A 33 -9.38 -4.31 5.84
CA VAL A 33 -9.16 -5.41 4.87
C VAL A 33 -10.46 -6.15 4.55
N ALA A 34 -11.32 -6.40 5.54
CA ALA A 34 -12.60 -7.06 5.34
C ALA A 34 -13.62 -6.20 4.57
N GLU A 35 -13.60 -4.89 4.82
CA GLU A 35 -14.57 -3.94 4.26
C GLU A 35 -14.27 -3.55 2.82
N VAL A 36 -12.98 -3.37 2.48
CA VAL A 36 -12.57 -2.95 1.13
C VAL A 36 -12.68 -4.13 0.16
N PRO A 37 -13.54 -4.05 -0.88
CA PRO A 37 -13.78 -5.15 -1.81
C PRO A 37 -12.57 -5.37 -2.72
N ARG A 38 -11.64 -6.25 -2.29
CA ARG A 38 -10.39 -6.49 -3.01
C ARG A 38 -10.62 -6.94 -4.45
N GLU A 39 -11.70 -7.69 -4.72
CA GLU A 39 -12.09 -8.14 -6.06
C GLU A 39 -12.26 -6.98 -7.05
N THR A 40 -12.66 -5.79 -6.59
CA THR A 40 -12.74 -4.58 -7.44
C THR A 40 -11.37 -4.13 -7.97
N PHE A 41 -10.29 -4.46 -7.25
CA PHE A 41 -8.93 -4.04 -7.58
C PHE A 41 -8.12 -5.08 -8.34
N VAL A 42 -8.66 -6.28 -8.52
CA VAL A 42 -8.03 -7.42 -9.20
C VAL A 42 -8.46 -7.43 -10.67
N ALA A 43 -7.57 -7.87 -11.57
CA ALA A 43 -7.88 -8.03 -12.98
C ALA A 43 -8.83 -9.24 -13.20
N GLU A 44 -9.72 -9.15 -14.20
CA GLU A 44 -10.75 -10.13 -14.56
C GLU A 44 -10.32 -11.62 -14.43
N PRO A 45 -9.20 -12.08 -15.00
CA PRO A 45 -8.83 -13.50 -14.91
C PRO A 45 -8.56 -13.99 -13.49
N PHE A 46 -8.38 -13.07 -12.52
CA PHE A 46 -7.97 -13.39 -11.16
C PHE A 46 -9.01 -13.05 -10.10
N ILE A 47 -10.23 -12.62 -10.48
CA ILE A 47 -11.29 -12.22 -9.52
C ILE A 47 -11.61 -13.35 -8.54
N SER A 48 -11.67 -14.61 -9.00
CA SER A 48 -11.93 -15.78 -8.14
C SER A 48 -10.84 -15.99 -7.07
N ARG A 49 -9.66 -15.41 -7.26
CA ARG A 49 -8.51 -15.50 -6.37
C ARG A 49 -8.30 -14.23 -5.52
N ALA A 50 -9.23 -13.29 -5.61
CA ALA A 50 -9.08 -11.97 -4.97
C ALA A 50 -8.82 -12.05 -3.46
N TRP A 51 -9.39 -13.06 -2.78
CA TRP A 51 -9.27 -13.24 -1.34
C TRP A 51 -8.22 -14.27 -0.92
N GLU A 52 -7.43 -14.80 -1.88
CA GLU A 52 -6.24 -15.58 -1.57
C GLU A 52 -5.14 -14.67 -0.99
N ASN A 53 -4.35 -15.19 -0.03
CA ASN A 53 -3.22 -14.46 0.54
C ASN A 53 -2.00 -14.48 -0.39
N VAL A 54 -2.17 -14.00 -1.62
CA VAL A 54 -1.13 -13.94 -2.65
C VAL A 54 -1.13 -12.60 -3.40
N ALA A 55 0.02 -12.23 -3.96
CA ALA A 55 0.10 -11.14 -4.94
C ALA A 55 -0.49 -11.60 -6.29
N LEU A 56 -1.19 -10.70 -6.98
CA LEU A 56 -1.78 -10.99 -8.29
C LEU A 56 -1.33 -9.94 -9.32
N PRO A 57 -1.16 -10.33 -10.58
CA PRO A 57 -0.72 -9.39 -11.61
C PRO A 57 -1.82 -8.36 -11.94
N ILE A 58 -1.39 -7.14 -12.23
CA ILE A 58 -2.19 -6.07 -12.84
C ILE A 58 -1.50 -5.59 -14.13
N SER A 59 -2.03 -4.57 -14.78
CA SER A 59 -1.42 -4.05 -16.01
C SER A 59 -0.04 -3.43 -15.76
N LYS A 60 0.71 -3.12 -16.83
CA LYS A 60 2.05 -2.52 -16.79
C LYS A 60 3.10 -3.36 -16.06
N GLY A 61 2.94 -4.69 -16.00
CA GLY A 61 3.88 -5.56 -15.30
C GLY A 61 3.91 -5.35 -13.78
N GLN A 62 2.91 -4.66 -13.23
CA GLN A 62 2.78 -4.41 -11.80
C GLN A 62 1.93 -5.49 -11.12
N THR A 63 1.82 -5.44 -9.79
CA THR A 63 1.01 -6.38 -9.01
C THR A 63 0.16 -5.64 -7.98
N ILE A 64 -1.00 -6.20 -7.66
CA ILE A 64 -1.65 -5.93 -6.38
C ILE A 64 -0.95 -6.79 -5.33
N SER A 65 -0.48 -6.15 -4.26
CA SER A 65 0.29 -6.82 -3.21
C SER A 65 -0.53 -7.90 -2.50
N GLN A 66 0.16 -8.91 -1.96
CA GLN A 66 -0.42 -9.93 -1.09
C GLN A 66 -1.15 -9.27 0.09
N PRO A 67 -2.35 -9.73 0.48
CA PRO A 67 -3.10 -9.15 1.61
C PRO A 67 -2.31 -9.06 2.91
N TYR A 68 -1.51 -10.06 3.23
CA TYR A 68 -0.63 -10.03 4.39
C TYR A 68 0.34 -8.85 4.36
N ILE A 69 0.99 -8.59 3.22
CA ILE A 69 1.93 -7.48 3.07
C ILE A 69 1.21 -6.12 3.21
N VAL A 70 0.01 -5.99 2.62
CA VAL A 70 -0.83 -4.79 2.78
C VAL A 70 -1.15 -4.55 4.25
N ALA A 71 -1.62 -5.58 4.96
CA ALA A 71 -1.98 -5.48 6.36
C ALA A 71 -0.77 -5.18 7.26
N LEU A 72 0.36 -5.87 7.05
CA LEU A 72 1.60 -5.67 7.81
C LEU A 72 2.15 -4.24 7.64
N MET A 73 2.24 -3.76 6.40
CA MET A 73 2.72 -2.41 6.14
C MET A 73 1.79 -1.35 6.73
N THR A 74 0.46 -1.58 6.67
CA THR A 74 -0.53 -0.68 7.26
C THR A 74 -0.45 -0.67 8.78
N GLN A 75 -0.36 -1.85 9.42
CA GLN A 75 -0.17 -1.98 10.88
C GLN A 75 1.11 -1.28 11.35
N ALA A 76 2.23 -1.44 10.61
CA ALA A 76 3.50 -0.82 10.95
C ALA A 76 3.51 0.72 10.87
N LEU A 77 2.52 1.31 10.18
CA LEU A 77 2.33 2.77 10.14
C LEU A 77 1.67 3.33 11.41
N GLU A 78 0.99 2.51 12.25
CA GLU A 78 0.28 2.97 13.45
C GLU A 78 -0.67 4.15 13.13
N LEU A 79 -1.65 3.90 12.26
CA LEU A 79 -2.56 4.91 11.74
C LEU A 79 -3.62 5.33 12.75
N ASN A 80 -4.16 6.54 12.56
CA ASN A 80 -5.42 6.98 13.16
C ASN A 80 -6.15 7.98 12.25
N ASP A 81 -7.40 8.28 12.58
CA ASP A 81 -8.35 9.11 11.82
C ASP A 81 -7.99 10.60 11.69
N ARG A 82 -6.88 11.04 12.30
CA ARG A 82 -6.39 12.44 12.22
C ARG A 82 -5.22 12.59 11.25
N MET A 83 -4.61 11.49 10.86
CA MET A 83 -3.35 11.47 10.12
C MET A 83 -3.52 11.76 8.63
N LYS A 84 -2.48 12.37 8.08
CA LYS A 84 -2.26 12.59 6.66
C LYS A 84 -1.18 11.63 6.17
N VAL A 85 -1.55 10.82 5.16
CA VAL A 85 -0.69 9.74 4.65
C VAL A 85 -0.29 10.04 3.21
N LEU A 86 0.99 9.80 2.88
CA LEU A 86 1.47 9.70 1.50
C LEU A 86 1.70 8.23 1.15
N GLU A 87 1.12 7.80 0.03
CA GLU A 87 1.45 6.55 -0.63
C GLU A 87 2.25 6.82 -1.89
N VAL A 88 3.35 6.10 -2.09
CA VAL A 88 4.15 6.08 -3.31
C VAL A 88 3.93 4.75 -4.02
N GLY A 89 3.27 4.79 -5.19
CA GLY A 89 2.86 3.62 -5.95
C GLY A 89 1.38 3.29 -5.75
N THR A 90 0.46 4.02 -6.40
CA THR A 90 -0.99 3.76 -6.34
C THR A 90 -1.33 2.36 -6.86
N GLY A 91 -0.69 1.95 -7.95
CA GLY A 91 -0.92 0.65 -8.58
C GLY A 91 -2.39 0.38 -8.90
N SER A 92 -2.96 -0.68 -8.30
CA SER A 92 -4.38 -1.01 -8.41
C SER A 92 -5.30 -0.03 -7.67
N GLY A 93 -4.79 0.69 -6.67
CA GLY A 93 -5.54 1.52 -5.72
C GLY A 93 -5.95 0.80 -4.42
N TYR A 94 -5.68 -0.50 -4.28
CA TYR A 94 -6.13 -1.28 -3.12
C TYR A 94 -5.53 -0.78 -1.80
N GLN A 95 -4.21 -0.55 -1.76
CA GLN A 95 -3.54 -0.04 -0.55
C GLN A 95 -4.07 1.35 -0.18
N ALA A 96 -4.25 2.26 -1.16
CA ALA A 96 -4.85 3.58 -0.91
C ALA A 96 -6.28 3.47 -0.35
N ALA A 97 -7.08 2.51 -0.83
CA ALA A 97 -8.43 2.27 -0.33
C ALA A 97 -8.44 1.79 1.13
N ILE A 98 -7.50 0.91 1.52
CA ILE A 98 -7.30 0.48 2.92
C ILE A 98 -6.91 1.69 3.79
N LEU A 99 -5.92 2.49 3.36
CA LEU A 99 -5.47 3.67 4.09
C LEU A 99 -6.60 4.70 4.30
N ALA A 100 -7.49 4.85 3.31
CA ALA A 100 -8.61 5.78 3.37
C ALA A 100 -9.69 5.41 4.40
N LYS A 101 -9.71 4.16 4.88
CA LYS A 101 -10.57 3.72 5.99
C LYS A 101 -10.00 4.09 7.36
N LEU A 102 -8.69 4.32 7.44
CA LEU A 102 -7.94 4.45 8.70
C LEU A 102 -7.41 5.86 8.94
N ALA A 103 -7.21 6.64 7.86
CA ALA A 103 -6.59 7.95 7.92
C ALA A 103 -7.56 9.06 7.50
N ARG A 104 -7.31 10.29 7.97
CA ARG A 104 -8.11 11.48 7.60
C ARG A 104 -7.99 11.81 6.11
N ARG A 105 -6.79 11.67 5.53
CA ARG A 105 -6.50 12.02 4.15
C ARG A 105 -5.37 11.17 3.60
N VAL A 106 -5.56 10.64 2.40
CA VAL A 106 -4.55 9.88 1.66
C VAL A 106 -4.16 10.67 0.42
N TYR A 107 -2.86 10.80 0.20
CA TYR A 107 -2.25 11.33 -1.02
C TYR A 107 -1.51 10.17 -1.67
N THR A 108 -1.76 9.91 -2.96
CA THR A 108 -1.12 8.78 -3.64
C THR A 108 -0.52 9.19 -4.96
N LEU A 109 0.69 8.71 -5.22
CA LEU A 109 1.49 9.00 -6.41
C LEU A 109 1.60 7.76 -7.29
N GLU A 110 1.41 7.94 -8.59
CA GLU A 110 1.59 6.87 -9.57
C GLU A 110 2.37 7.40 -10.79
N ARG A 111 3.38 6.64 -11.21
CA ARG A 111 4.16 6.97 -12.41
C ARG A 111 3.51 6.52 -13.71
N HIS A 112 2.67 5.49 -13.67
CA HIS A 112 1.93 4.97 -14.83
C HIS A 112 0.55 5.60 -14.92
N LYS A 113 0.36 6.55 -15.82
CA LYS A 113 -0.91 7.27 -15.99
C LYS A 113 -2.13 6.36 -16.22
N PRO A 114 -2.04 5.25 -16.99
CA PRO A 114 -3.17 4.33 -17.14
C PRO A 114 -3.58 3.65 -15.84
N LEU A 115 -2.62 3.26 -14.97
CA LEU A 115 -2.93 2.68 -13.66
C LEU A 115 -3.65 3.70 -12.78
N LEU A 116 -3.12 4.92 -12.73
CA LEU A 116 -3.73 5.99 -11.92
C LEU A 116 -5.18 6.23 -12.31
N ARG A 117 -5.48 6.35 -13.61
CA ARG A 117 -6.86 6.54 -14.11
C ARG A 117 -7.80 5.41 -13.68
N THR A 118 -7.36 4.15 -13.82
CA THR A 118 -8.14 3.00 -13.38
C THR A 118 -8.39 3.02 -11.87
N ALA A 119 -7.39 3.41 -11.07
CA ALA A 119 -7.55 3.55 -9.62
C ALA A 119 -8.53 4.69 -9.26
N GLU A 120 -8.45 5.84 -9.93
CA GLU A 120 -9.37 6.97 -9.75
C GLU A 120 -10.84 6.61 -10.04
N GLU A 121 -11.08 5.80 -11.08
CA GLU A 121 -12.41 5.27 -11.39
C GLU A 121 -12.95 4.43 -10.23
N LYS A 122 -12.15 3.50 -9.71
CA LYS A 122 -12.50 2.65 -8.56
C LYS A 122 -12.73 3.47 -7.28
N PHE A 123 -11.90 4.47 -7.02
CA PHE A 123 -12.11 5.36 -5.86
C PHE A 123 -13.43 6.10 -5.94
N ARG A 124 -13.82 6.56 -7.14
CA ARG A 124 -15.11 7.23 -7.38
C ARG A 124 -16.29 6.27 -7.19
N GLU A 125 -16.20 5.06 -7.75
CA GLU A 125 -17.22 4.01 -7.61
C GLU A 125 -17.45 3.62 -6.14
N LEU A 126 -16.37 3.55 -5.35
CA LEU A 126 -16.41 3.19 -3.93
C LEU A 126 -16.66 4.38 -2.99
N GLY A 127 -16.82 5.60 -3.52
CA GLY A 127 -17.06 6.80 -2.71
C GLY A 127 -15.88 7.22 -1.83
N LEU A 128 -14.64 6.88 -2.22
CA LEU A 128 -13.41 7.17 -1.44
C LEU A 128 -12.91 8.60 -1.69
N HIS A 129 -13.66 9.58 -1.23
CA HIS A 129 -13.40 11.01 -1.49
C HIS A 129 -12.23 11.60 -0.68
N THR A 130 -11.67 10.86 0.27
CA THR A 130 -10.51 11.29 1.07
C THR A 130 -9.17 11.03 0.38
N ILE A 131 -9.16 10.39 -0.79
CA ILE A 131 -7.96 10.10 -1.57
C ILE A 131 -7.73 11.23 -2.57
N SER A 132 -6.51 11.76 -2.62
CA SER A 132 -6.01 12.67 -3.66
C SER A 132 -4.91 11.97 -4.44
N THR A 133 -4.99 12.03 -5.75
CA THR A 133 -4.08 11.34 -6.68
C THR A 133 -3.20 12.35 -7.42
N LEU A 134 -1.99 11.94 -7.79
CA LEU A 134 -1.11 12.71 -8.67
C LEU A 134 -0.30 11.78 -9.57
N HIS A 135 -0.31 12.04 -10.87
CA HIS A 135 0.60 11.41 -11.83
C HIS A 135 1.98 12.05 -11.70
N ALA A 136 2.91 11.38 -11.04
CA ALA A 136 4.22 11.92 -10.71
C ALA A 136 5.27 10.83 -10.47
N ASP A 137 6.55 11.25 -10.46
CA ASP A 137 7.66 10.47 -9.94
C ASP A 137 7.55 10.34 -8.42
N GLY A 138 7.33 9.14 -7.94
CA GLY A 138 7.16 8.85 -6.51
C GLY A 138 8.41 9.14 -5.67
N GLY A 139 9.62 9.04 -6.26
CA GLY A 139 10.87 9.36 -5.57
C GLY A 139 11.01 10.83 -5.17
N LEU A 140 10.24 11.72 -5.82
CA LEU A 140 10.19 13.15 -5.49
C LEU A 140 9.15 13.48 -4.39
N GLY A 141 8.29 12.53 -4.03
CA GLY A 141 7.20 12.74 -3.09
C GLY A 141 6.18 13.79 -3.56
N TRP A 142 5.46 14.38 -2.60
CA TRP A 142 4.50 15.46 -2.88
C TRP A 142 4.76 16.69 -1.98
N LYS A 143 5.80 17.42 -2.31
CA LYS A 143 6.31 18.55 -1.51
C LYS A 143 5.25 19.58 -1.14
N ALA A 144 4.31 19.88 -2.06
CA ALA A 144 3.25 20.87 -1.83
C ALA A 144 2.24 20.43 -0.74
N GLN A 145 2.22 19.14 -0.41
CA GLN A 145 1.34 18.57 0.61
C GLN A 145 2.08 18.16 1.89
N ALA A 146 3.42 18.27 1.91
CA ALA A 146 4.23 17.97 3.10
C ALA A 146 3.95 18.98 4.24
N PRO A 147 4.23 18.60 5.51
CA PRO A 147 4.69 17.31 5.98
C PRO A 147 3.56 16.27 6.04
N PHE A 148 3.94 14.98 5.99
CA PHE A 148 3.04 13.83 6.17
C PHE A 148 3.28 13.19 7.53
N ASP A 149 2.21 12.74 8.18
CA ASP A 149 2.33 11.98 9.44
C ASP A 149 2.87 10.58 9.18
N ARG A 150 2.50 10.00 8.01
CA ARG A 150 2.89 8.66 7.59
C ARG A 150 3.21 8.64 6.10
N ILE A 151 4.19 7.80 5.73
CA ILE A 151 4.53 7.54 4.33
C ILE A 151 4.58 6.02 4.13
N ILE A 152 3.96 5.52 3.08
CA ILE A 152 4.09 4.13 2.65
C ILE A 152 4.63 4.09 1.22
N VAL A 153 5.64 3.25 0.99
CA VAL A 153 6.23 3.06 -0.33
C VAL A 153 5.97 1.64 -0.78
N THR A 154 5.24 1.48 -1.88
CA THR A 154 4.82 0.18 -2.41
C THR A 154 5.68 -0.30 -3.58
N ALA A 155 6.86 0.27 -3.72
CA ALA A 155 7.92 -0.11 -4.68
C ALA A 155 9.28 -0.08 -3.97
N ALA A 156 10.21 -0.95 -4.38
CA ALA A 156 11.52 -1.07 -3.74
C ALA A 156 12.43 0.10 -4.11
N ALA A 157 12.93 0.82 -3.11
CA ALA A 157 13.99 1.81 -3.23
C ALA A 157 15.38 1.16 -3.06
N GLN A 158 16.43 1.74 -3.64
CA GLN A 158 17.80 1.25 -3.41
C GLN A 158 18.26 1.47 -1.98
N ASP A 159 17.92 2.63 -1.42
CA ASP A 159 18.16 3.06 -0.05
C ASP A 159 16.93 3.79 0.51
N VAL A 160 16.93 4.09 1.82
CA VAL A 160 15.91 4.93 2.45
C VAL A 160 15.86 6.29 1.72
N PRO A 161 14.74 6.67 1.06
CA PRO A 161 14.72 7.85 0.22
C PRO A 161 14.79 9.15 1.05
N PRO A 162 15.88 9.92 1.00
CA PRO A 162 16.04 11.12 1.85
C PRO A 162 14.98 12.18 1.53
N VAL A 163 14.57 12.31 0.28
CA VAL A 163 13.51 13.25 -0.16
C VAL A 163 12.17 12.94 0.51
N LEU A 164 11.85 11.66 0.73
CA LEU A 164 10.63 11.26 1.43
C LEU A 164 10.76 11.45 2.94
N VAL A 165 11.94 11.18 3.51
CA VAL A 165 12.25 11.48 4.92
C VAL A 165 12.07 12.96 5.22
N ASP A 166 12.53 13.86 4.33
CA ASP A 166 12.37 15.31 4.50
C ASP A 166 10.90 15.76 4.47
N GLN A 167 10.03 14.98 3.82
CA GLN A 167 8.58 15.24 3.77
C GLN A 167 7.79 14.55 4.89
N LEU A 168 8.44 13.73 5.72
CA LEU A 168 7.84 13.11 6.90
C LEU A 168 7.84 14.10 8.07
N ALA A 169 6.78 14.16 8.85
CA ALA A 169 6.76 14.95 10.09
C ALA A 169 7.76 14.37 11.12
N VAL A 170 8.27 15.20 12.03
CA VAL A 170 9.05 14.71 13.18
C VAL A 170 8.14 13.81 14.03
N GLY A 171 8.60 12.60 14.38
CA GLY A 171 7.79 11.54 14.98
C GLY A 171 6.94 10.76 13.98
N GLY A 172 6.99 11.15 12.69
CA GLY A 172 6.31 10.42 11.62
C GLY A 172 7.00 9.09 11.28
N ILE A 173 6.25 8.19 10.67
CA ILE A 173 6.71 6.84 10.31
C ILE A 173 6.61 6.66 8.79
N MET A 174 7.67 6.11 8.19
CA MET A 174 7.67 5.62 6.82
C MET A 174 7.89 4.11 6.80
N VAL A 175 7.12 3.40 5.98
CA VAL A 175 7.32 1.98 5.70
C VAL A 175 7.74 1.84 4.24
N VAL A 176 8.90 1.24 3.99
CA VAL A 176 9.54 1.21 2.67
C VAL A 176 10.33 -0.08 2.46
N PRO A 177 10.15 -0.78 1.32
CA PRO A 177 11.06 -1.87 0.94
C PRO A 177 12.37 -1.28 0.37
N VAL A 178 13.51 -1.77 0.88
CA VAL A 178 14.84 -1.29 0.49
C VAL A 178 15.71 -2.45 0.04
N GLY A 179 16.42 -2.27 -1.05
CA GLY A 179 17.37 -3.23 -1.60
C GLY A 179 17.30 -3.34 -3.13
N GLU A 180 18.22 -4.10 -3.69
CA GLU A 180 18.31 -4.34 -5.13
C GLU A 180 17.17 -5.22 -5.64
N VAL A 181 16.64 -4.92 -6.82
CA VAL A 181 15.51 -5.65 -7.44
C VAL A 181 15.84 -7.11 -7.75
N SER A 182 17.12 -7.41 -8.05
CA SER A 182 17.62 -8.77 -8.31
C SER A 182 17.70 -9.65 -7.07
N HIS A 183 17.62 -9.05 -5.88
CA HIS A 183 17.76 -9.71 -4.59
C HIS A 183 16.50 -9.58 -3.72
N THR A 184 16.50 -10.25 -2.59
CA THR A 184 15.50 -10.06 -1.55
C THR A 184 15.71 -8.68 -0.92
N GLN A 185 14.65 -7.84 -0.88
CA GLN A 185 14.69 -6.55 -0.21
C GLN A 185 14.30 -6.72 1.27
N LEU A 186 14.64 -5.73 2.09
CA LEU A 186 14.19 -5.62 3.47
C LEU A 186 13.06 -4.59 3.57
N LEU A 187 11.96 -4.98 4.17
CA LEU A 187 10.91 -4.03 4.55
C LEU A 187 11.36 -3.29 5.80
N LEU A 188 11.50 -1.97 5.70
CA LEU A 188 11.98 -1.12 6.79
C LEU A 188 10.84 -0.26 7.32
N ARG A 189 10.82 -0.08 8.65
CA ARG A 189 10.08 0.98 9.34
C ARG A 189 11.07 2.05 9.75
N VAL A 190 10.88 3.26 9.22
CA VAL A 190 11.74 4.42 9.43
C VAL A 190 10.95 5.46 10.22
N THR A 191 11.42 5.83 11.40
CA THR A 191 10.82 6.87 12.23
C THR A 191 11.68 8.14 12.17
N ARG A 192 11.09 9.27 11.77
CA ARG A 192 11.80 10.55 11.76
C ARG A 192 11.96 11.08 13.19
N THR A 193 13.20 11.35 13.59
CA THR A 193 13.54 11.99 14.86
C THR A 193 13.98 13.44 14.64
N PRO A 194 14.10 14.29 15.68
CA PRO A 194 14.66 15.64 15.54
C PRO A 194 16.10 15.69 15.00
N SER A 195 16.87 14.61 15.18
CA SER A 195 18.29 14.54 14.82
C SER A 195 18.60 13.60 13.64
N GLY A 196 17.59 12.93 13.07
CA GLY A 196 17.80 11.97 11.97
C GLY A 196 16.64 10.99 11.84
N VAL A 197 16.95 9.72 11.67
CA VAL A 197 15.97 8.63 11.57
C VAL A 197 16.38 7.44 12.44
N ASP A 198 15.38 6.77 13.01
CA ASP A 198 15.52 5.43 13.58
C ASP A 198 14.96 4.43 12.60
N VAL A 199 15.69 3.34 12.34
CA VAL A 199 15.32 2.32 11.36
C VAL A 199 15.16 0.98 12.04
N THR A 200 14.04 0.30 11.77
CA THR A 200 13.75 -1.06 12.24
C THR A 200 13.48 -1.95 11.02
N GLU A 201 14.13 -3.09 10.94
CA GLU A 201 13.85 -4.12 9.94
C GLU A 201 12.61 -4.91 10.35
N LEU A 202 11.64 -5.05 9.43
CA LEU A 202 10.41 -5.81 9.69
C LEU A 202 10.52 -7.24 9.16
N MET A 203 10.79 -7.41 7.86
CA MET A 203 10.91 -8.71 7.22
C MET A 203 11.52 -8.64 5.82
N PRO A 204 12.02 -9.76 5.27
CA PRO A 204 12.38 -9.88 3.86
C PRO A 204 11.13 -9.83 2.96
N VAL A 205 11.22 -9.10 1.82
CA VAL A 205 10.12 -8.92 0.86
C VAL A 205 10.61 -8.92 -0.57
N ARG A 206 9.66 -8.93 -1.53
CA ARG A 206 9.93 -8.70 -2.96
C ARG A 206 8.91 -7.73 -3.54
N PHE A 207 9.39 -6.58 -3.96
CA PHE A 207 8.61 -5.54 -4.63
C PHE A 207 9.17 -5.23 -6.02
N VAL A 208 8.33 -4.66 -6.86
CA VAL A 208 8.75 -4.01 -8.11
C VAL A 208 9.65 -2.81 -7.79
N PRO A 209 10.57 -2.42 -8.71
CA PRO A 209 11.49 -1.30 -8.44
C PRO A 209 10.75 0.03 -8.42
N MET A 210 11.19 0.93 -7.55
CA MET A 210 10.86 2.34 -7.62
C MET A 210 11.71 3.00 -8.71
N LEU A 211 11.11 3.30 -9.86
CA LEU A 211 11.77 3.88 -11.01
C LEU A 211 11.53 5.39 -11.10
N PRO A 212 12.54 6.18 -11.51
CA PRO A 212 12.39 7.61 -11.70
C PRO A 212 11.50 7.95 -12.91
N GLY A 213 10.95 9.17 -12.90
CA GLY A 213 10.14 9.70 -13.99
C GLY A 213 8.74 9.11 -14.08
N THR A 214 7.98 9.54 -15.09
CA THR A 214 6.59 9.16 -15.35
C THR A 214 6.42 8.48 -16.70
N GLU A 215 5.33 7.69 -16.86
CA GLU A 215 4.93 7.05 -18.10
C GLU A 215 3.50 7.43 -18.46
N GLU A 216 3.31 7.95 -19.67
CA GLU A 216 2.02 8.45 -20.19
C GLU A 216 1.13 7.36 -20.78
N PHE A 217 1.73 6.24 -21.27
CA PHE A 217 1.06 5.18 -22.05
C PHE A 217 1.26 3.79 -21.46
#